data_684b31748debe0973a905fe3f80f6e1c
#
_entry.id   684b31748debe0973a905fe3f80f6e1c
#
_cell.length_a   1.000
_cell.length_b   1.000
_cell.length_c   1.000
_cell.angle_alpha   90.00
_cell.angle_beta   90.00
_cell.angle_gamma   90.00
#
_symmetry.space_group_name_H-M   'P 1'
#
loop_
_entity.id
_entity.type
_entity.pdbx_description
1 polymer ?
#
loop_
_entity_poly.entity_id
_entity_poly.type
_entity_poly.pdbx_seq_one_letter_code
_entity_poly.pdbx_strand_id
1 'polypeptide(L)'
;MARRSLLEEELAAVTETGLYKSQEAFLRDAVNTLLAARPDLREAVACRLYEKEVFSLGRAAEWSGLSIEEMKESLYQRGIIRQSSADLSEIEEMARLSIDAAGRSAR
;
A
#
# COMPACT_ATOMS: atom_id res chain seq x y z
N MET A 1 -6.68 -31.34 -21.35
CA MET A 1 -7.19 -30.85 -20.07
C MET A 1 -6.09 -30.16 -19.30
N ALA A 2 -6.33 -28.92 -18.91
CA ALA A 2 -5.39 -28.21 -18.09
C ALA A 2 -5.43 -28.75 -16.66
N ARG A 3 -4.27 -29.08 -16.12
CA ARG A 3 -4.18 -29.49 -14.72
C ARG A 3 -4.05 -28.22 -13.87
N ARG A 4 -4.64 -28.26 -12.70
CA ARG A 4 -4.42 -27.17 -11.74
C ARG A 4 -2.97 -27.21 -11.29
N SER A 5 -2.40 -26.02 -11.08
CA SER A 5 -1.08 -25.91 -10.48
C SER A 5 -1.16 -26.32 -9.01
N LEU A 6 -0.03 -26.60 -8.42
CA LEU A 6 0.02 -26.89 -6.98
C LEU A 6 -0.56 -25.72 -6.17
N LEU A 7 -0.25 -24.50 -6.57
CA LEU A 7 -0.78 -23.31 -5.89
C LEU A 7 -2.30 -23.29 -5.92
N GLU A 8 -2.91 -23.58 -7.06
CA GLU A 8 -4.37 -23.62 -7.18
C GLU A 8 -4.97 -24.69 -6.28
N GLU A 9 -4.32 -25.86 -6.19
CA GLU A 9 -4.76 -26.94 -5.30
C GLU A 9 -4.63 -26.54 -3.83
N GLU A 10 -3.54 -25.87 -3.48
CA GLU A 10 -3.34 -25.36 -2.12
C GLU A 10 -4.43 -24.34 -1.74
N LEU A 11 -4.75 -23.43 -2.66
CA LEU A 11 -5.80 -22.43 -2.42
C LEU A 11 -7.17 -23.07 -2.26
N ALA A 12 -7.47 -24.07 -3.09
CA ALA A 12 -8.73 -24.79 -2.97
C ALA A 12 -8.82 -25.55 -1.63
N ALA A 13 -7.72 -26.18 -1.23
CA ALA A 13 -7.67 -26.92 0.03
C ALA A 13 -7.89 -26.00 1.25
N VAL A 14 -7.43 -24.76 1.19
CA VAL A 14 -7.60 -23.82 2.29
C VAL A 14 -9.07 -23.65 2.68
N THR A 15 -9.96 -23.42 1.69
CA THR A 15 -11.39 -23.27 1.98
C THR A 15 -12.01 -24.58 2.42
N GLU A 16 -11.51 -25.70 1.91
CA GLU A 16 -12.02 -27.04 2.27
C GLU A 16 -11.73 -27.37 3.73
N THR A 17 -10.73 -26.74 4.35
CA THR A 17 -10.46 -26.96 5.78
C THR A 17 -11.52 -26.36 6.69
N GLY A 18 -12.32 -25.43 6.18
CA GLY A 18 -13.30 -24.70 6.98
C GLY A 18 -12.72 -23.61 7.84
N LEU A 19 -11.40 -23.38 7.80
CA LEU A 19 -10.74 -22.36 8.60
C LEU A 19 -10.84 -20.95 8.00
N TYR A 20 -11.14 -20.86 6.70
CA TYR A 20 -11.38 -19.61 6.00
C TYR A 20 -12.68 -19.67 5.23
N LYS A 21 -13.42 -18.57 5.20
CA LYS A 21 -14.71 -18.48 4.49
C LYS A 21 -14.56 -18.63 2.98
N SER A 22 -13.47 -18.12 2.43
CA SER A 22 -13.26 -18.06 0.99
C SER A 22 -11.77 -17.96 0.69
N GLN A 23 -11.40 -18.19 -0.55
CA GLN A 23 -10.03 -17.99 -0.99
C GLN A 23 -9.64 -16.52 -0.87
N GLU A 24 -10.56 -15.59 -1.15
CA GLU A 24 -10.31 -14.17 -1.02
C GLU A 24 -9.94 -13.79 0.42
N ALA A 25 -10.69 -14.31 1.40
CA ALA A 25 -10.40 -14.03 2.81
C ALA A 25 -9.00 -14.54 3.20
N PHE A 26 -8.64 -15.72 2.73
CA PHE A 26 -7.31 -16.27 2.96
C PHE A 26 -6.24 -15.42 2.30
N LEU A 27 -6.43 -15.06 1.03
CA LEU A 27 -5.44 -14.26 0.29
C LEU A 27 -5.25 -12.89 0.93
N ARG A 28 -6.32 -12.27 1.39
CA ARG A 28 -6.24 -10.98 2.08
C ARG A 28 -5.38 -11.10 3.34
N ASP A 29 -5.64 -12.14 4.12
CA ASP A 29 -4.88 -12.39 5.35
C ASP A 29 -3.41 -12.69 5.03
N ALA A 30 -3.17 -13.52 4.01
CA ALA A 30 -1.81 -13.86 3.59
C ALA A 30 -1.04 -12.63 3.11
N VAL A 31 -1.68 -11.78 2.30
CA VAL A 31 -1.07 -10.54 1.79
C VAL A 31 -0.71 -9.62 2.97
N ASN A 32 -1.66 -9.39 3.86
CA ASN A 32 -1.44 -8.52 5.02
C ASN A 32 -0.33 -9.07 5.93
N THR A 33 -0.29 -10.37 6.14
CA THR A 33 0.72 -11.02 6.98
C THR A 33 2.11 -10.88 6.35
N LEU A 34 2.21 -11.16 5.05
CA LEU A 34 3.49 -11.08 4.35
C LEU A 34 4.00 -9.65 4.29
N LEU A 35 3.13 -8.69 3.98
CA LEU A 35 3.52 -7.28 3.90
C LEU A 35 3.93 -6.73 5.27
N ALA A 36 3.30 -7.19 6.35
CA ALA A 36 3.70 -6.81 7.70
C ALA A 36 5.08 -7.37 8.04
N ALA A 37 5.41 -8.57 7.55
CA ALA A 37 6.70 -9.20 7.77
C ALA A 37 7.80 -8.65 6.87
N ARG A 38 7.43 -7.97 5.77
CA ARG A 38 8.38 -7.45 4.80
C ARG A 38 8.14 -5.97 4.52
N PRO A 39 8.70 -5.09 5.37
CA PRO A 39 8.55 -3.64 5.17
C PRO A 39 9.08 -3.15 3.83
N ASP A 40 10.14 -3.78 3.30
CA ASP A 40 10.71 -3.45 2.00
C ASP A 40 9.71 -3.66 0.87
N LEU A 41 9.01 -4.78 0.92
CA LEU A 41 7.98 -5.10 -0.07
C LEU A 41 6.78 -4.16 0.09
N ARG A 42 6.38 -3.89 1.32
CA ARG A 42 5.25 -3.01 1.60
C ARG A 42 5.51 -1.60 1.06
N GLU A 43 6.72 -1.07 1.26
CA GLU A 43 7.11 0.24 0.73
C GLU A 43 7.07 0.23 -0.80
N ALA A 44 7.62 -0.80 -1.43
CA ALA A 44 7.63 -0.92 -2.89
C ALA A 44 6.20 -0.98 -3.46
N VAL A 45 5.31 -1.73 -2.80
CA VAL A 45 3.91 -1.84 -3.21
C VAL A 45 3.21 -0.48 -3.07
N ALA A 46 3.45 0.24 -1.96
CA ALA A 46 2.86 1.56 -1.76
C ALA A 46 3.27 2.53 -2.87
N CYS A 47 4.55 2.52 -3.24
CA CYS A 47 5.06 3.36 -4.33
C CYS A 47 4.39 3.02 -5.66
N ARG A 48 4.22 1.74 -5.93
CA ARG A 48 3.58 1.30 -7.16
C ARG A 48 2.10 1.69 -7.20
N LEU A 49 1.40 1.55 -6.10
CA LEU A 49 -0.02 1.94 -6.01
C LEU A 49 -0.19 3.46 -6.12
N TYR A 50 0.78 4.22 -5.60
CA TYR A 50 0.81 5.66 -5.83
C TYR A 50 1.00 5.98 -7.31
N GLU A 51 1.96 5.33 -7.97
CA GLU A 51 2.23 5.54 -9.39
C GLU A 51 1.01 5.23 -10.24
N LYS A 52 0.26 4.20 -9.89
CA LYS A 52 -0.96 3.77 -10.59
C LYS A 52 -2.19 4.60 -10.22
N GLU A 53 -2.02 5.59 -9.39
CA GLU A 53 -3.09 6.47 -8.91
C GLU A 53 -4.17 5.75 -8.09
N VAL A 54 -3.85 4.59 -7.53
CA VAL A 54 -4.72 3.90 -6.58
C VAL A 54 -4.66 4.60 -5.23
N PHE A 55 -3.47 5.07 -4.84
CA PHE A 55 -3.24 5.80 -3.60
C PHE A 55 -2.84 7.24 -3.87
N SER A 56 -3.33 8.17 -3.02
CA SER A 56 -2.76 9.50 -2.89
C SER A 56 -1.43 9.39 -2.14
N LEU A 57 -0.67 10.46 -2.11
CA LEU A 57 0.59 10.48 -1.36
C LEU A 57 0.35 10.22 0.13
N GLY A 58 -0.64 10.89 0.71
CA GLY A 58 -0.99 10.70 2.13
C GLY A 58 -1.42 9.27 2.41
N ARG A 59 -2.23 8.69 1.53
CA ARG A 59 -2.70 7.31 1.69
C ARG A 59 -1.55 6.31 1.58
N ALA A 60 -0.63 6.54 0.63
CA ALA A 60 0.53 5.67 0.46
C ALA A 60 1.42 5.68 1.70
N ALA A 61 1.66 6.87 2.25
CA ALA A 61 2.46 7.02 3.48
C ALA A 61 1.78 6.31 4.66
N GLU A 62 0.48 6.57 4.86
CA GLU A 62 -0.29 5.95 5.94
C GLU A 62 -0.28 4.42 5.83
N TRP A 63 -0.57 3.91 4.63
CA TRP A 63 -0.66 2.47 4.40
C TRP A 63 0.69 1.77 4.61
N SER A 64 1.78 2.41 4.20
CA SER A 64 3.13 1.83 4.32
C SER A 64 3.76 2.01 5.70
N GLY A 65 3.18 2.85 6.55
CA GLY A 65 3.75 3.17 7.85
C GLY A 65 4.89 4.16 7.79
N LEU A 66 5.07 4.84 6.66
CA LEU A 66 6.11 5.85 6.49
C LEU A 66 5.54 7.23 6.76
N SER A 67 6.42 8.18 7.10
CA SER A 67 6.05 9.59 7.12
C SER A 67 5.89 10.08 5.67
N ILE A 68 5.25 11.23 5.50
CA ILE A 68 5.13 11.86 4.18
C ILE A 68 6.52 12.10 3.57
N GLU A 69 7.46 12.57 4.39
CA GLU A 69 8.82 12.85 3.93
C GLU A 69 9.54 11.58 3.49
N GLU A 70 9.41 10.52 4.26
CA GLU A 70 9.99 9.23 3.91
C GLU A 70 9.37 8.66 2.63
N MET A 71 8.06 8.83 2.47
CA MET A 71 7.36 8.37 1.28
C MET A 71 7.83 9.15 0.04
N LYS A 72 7.98 10.46 0.16
CA LYS A 72 8.49 11.31 -0.92
C LYS A 72 9.90 10.89 -1.33
N GLU A 73 10.75 10.63 -0.35
CA GLU A 73 12.13 10.18 -0.61
C GLU A 73 12.13 8.83 -1.33
N SER A 74 11.30 7.90 -0.90
CA SER A 74 11.20 6.59 -1.54
C SER A 74 10.76 6.71 -3.00
N LEU A 75 9.75 7.57 -3.26
CA LEU A 75 9.28 7.83 -4.61
C LEU A 75 10.36 8.46 -5.47
N TYR A 76 11.07 9.42 -4.91
CA TYR A 76 12.16 10.10 -5.62
C TYR A 76 13.25 9.11 -6.02
N GLN A 77 13.69 8.26 -5.10
CA GLN A 77 14.72 7.26 -5.35
C GLN A 77 14.31 6.26 -6.43
N ARG A 78 13.02 6.00 -6.55
CA ARG A 78 12.48 5.07 -7.55
C ARG A 78 12.17 5.76 -8.88
N GLY A 79 12.37 7.08 -8.96
CA GLY A 79 12.10 7.84 -10.18
C GLY A 79 10.62 7.94 -10.50
N ILE A 80 9.76 7.85 -9.50
CA ILE A 80 8.31 7.89 -9.68
C ILE A 80 7.82 9.33 -9.61
N ILE A 81 7.24 9.79 -10.71
CA ILE A 81 6.66 11.13 -10.83
C ILE A 81 5.24 10.97 -11.36
N ARG A 82 4.29 11.58 -10.66
CA ARG A 82 2.90 11.62 -11.11
C ARG A 82 2.57 13.02 -11.59
N GLN A 83 2.08 13.13 -12.80
CA GLN A 83 1.71 14.39 -13.42
C GLN A 83 0.25 14.32 -13.85
N SER A 84 -0.64 14.44 -12.89
CA SER A 84 -2.07 14.42 -13.14
C SER A 84 -2.73 15.47 -12.27
N SER A 85 -4.02 15.75 -12.51
CA SER A 85 -4.79 16.65 -11.65
C SER A 85 -4.86 16.16 -10.21
N ALA A 86 -4.64 14.89 -9.98
CA ALA A 86 -4.58 14.32 -8.65
C ALA A 86 -3.41 14.87 -7.84
N ASP A 87 -2.34 15.29 -8.51
CA ASP A 87 -1.16 15.84 -7.84
C ASP A 87 -1.49 17.12 -7.07
N LEU A 88 -2.41 17.94 -7.59
CA LEU A 88 -2.84 19.16 -6.90
C LEU A 88 -3.55 18.82 -5.59
N SER A 89 -4.41 17.79 -5.61
CA SER A 89 -5.09 17.33 -4.40
C SER A 89 -4.08 16.81 -3.38
N GLU A 90 -3.06 16.12 -3.85
CA GLU A 90 -2.00 15.60 -2.99
C GLU A 90 -1.19 16.73 -2.35
N ILE A 91 -0.88 17.76 -3.14
CA ILE A 91 -0.16 18.93 -2.63
C ILE A 91 -1.00 19.63 -1.56
N GLU A 92 -2.30 19.79 -1.80
CA GLU A 92 -3.22 20.38 -0.83
C GLU A 92 -3.29 19.56 0.44
N GLU A 93 -3.35 18.23 0.31
CA GLU A 93 -3.36 17.31 1.44
C GLU A 93 -2.08 17.46 2.27
N MET A 94 -0.93 17.49 1.60
CA MET A 94 0.36 17.68 2.25
C MET A 94 0.44 19.02 2.97
N ALA A 95 -0.01 20.08 2.32
CA ALA A 95 0.00 21.41 2.90
C ALA A 95 -0.86 21.46 4.16
N ARG A 96 -2.02 20.82 4.12
CA ARG A 96 -2.93 20.74 5.27
C ARG A 96 -2.28 20.00 6.43
N LEU A 97 -1.65 18.85 6.16
CA LEU A 97 -0.98 18.07 7.18
C LEU A 97 0.20 18.83 7.78
N SER A 98 0.96 19.53 6.96
CA SER A 98 2.09 20.33 7.41
C SER A 98 1.62 21.49 8.28
N ILE A 99 0.54 22.17 7.91
CA ILE A 99 -0.04 23.27 8.68
C ILE A 99 -0.51 22.77 10.05
N ASP A 100 -1.20 21.62 10.08
CA ASP A 100 -1.65 21.03 11.33
C ASP A 100 -0.49 20.71 12.25
N ALA A 101 0.57 20.12 11.71
CA ALA A 101 1.76 19.79 12.49
C ALA A 101 2.44 21.06 13.03
N ALA A 102 2.57 22.09 12.19
CA ALA A 102 3.15 23.37 12.59
C ALA A 102 2.31 24.08 13.65
N GLY A 103 0.97 24.02 13.47
CA GLY A 103 0.04 24.59 14.42
C GLY A 103 0.15 23.96 15.79
N ARG A 104 0.35 22.67 15.84
CA ARG A 104 0.54 21.95 17.11
C ARG A 104 1.87 22.27 17.76
N SER A 105 2.91 22.44 16.95
CA SER A 105 4.26 22.75 17.43
C SER A 105 4.36 24.16 17.98
N ALA A 106 3.56 25.08 17.49
CA ALA A 106 3.61 26.49 17.86
C ALA A 106 2.96 26.79 19.22
N ARG A 107 2.38 25.81 19.86
CA ARG A 107 1.69 26.00 21.15
C ARG A 107 2.53 25.55 22.35
#